data_1a88644e564787a5e12465279729b227
#
_entry.id   1a88644e564787a5e12465279729b227
#
_cell.length_a   1.000
_cell.length_b   1.000
_cell.length_c   1.000
_cell.angle_alpha   90.00
_cell.angle_beta   90.00
_cell.angle_gamma   90.00
#
_symmetry.space_group_name_H-M   'P 1'
#
loop_
_entity.id
_entity.type
_entity.pdbx_description
1 polymer ?
#
loop_
_entity_poly.entity_id
_entity_poly.type
_entity_poly.pdbx_seq_one_letter_code
_entity_poly.pdbx_strand_id
1 'polypeptide(L)'
;MGKTKIRSIDLFAGCGGLMDGFEQSGAFDTIAAVEWEKVPCKNLENRLREKWQYQDAEERVLRFDIQRTEELFKGWENDQEYGSSVGLDQLIENARGIDVVIGGPPCQAYSIAGRVRDEFGMKNDYRNYLFESYIKVLELFKPTAFIFENVPGILSAKPGDRPIIDIIQESFDETG
;
A
#
# COMPACT_ATOMS: atom_id res chain seq x y z
N MET A 1 -13.93 -27.23 -10.86
CA MET A 1 -13.18 -26.05 -11.33
C MET A 1 -13.11 -25.07 -10.18
N GLY A 2 -11.92 -24.82 -9.63
CA GLY A 2 -11.74 -23.77 -8.61
C GLY A 2 -12.10 -22.43 -9.22
N LYS A 3 -12.81 -21.57 -8.47
CA LYS A 3 -13.06 -20.19 -8.90
C LYS A 3 -11.71 -19.47 -9.00
N THR A 4 -11.50 -18.74 -10.09
CA THR A 4 -10.35 -17.86 -10.23
C THR A 4 -10.41 -16.81 -9.12
N LYS A 5 -9.36 -16.71 -8.31
CA LYS A 5 -9.28 -15.70 -7.25
C LYS A 5 -9.01 -14.32 -7.84
N ILE A 6 -9.47 -13.29 -7.15
CA ILE A 6 -9.20 -11.88 -7.42
C ILE A 6 -7.79 -11.56 -6.91
N ARG A 7 -6.90 -11.14 -7.79
CA ARG A 7 -5.51 -10.82 -7.47
C ARG A 7 -5.43 -9.42 -6.88
N SER A 8 -4.85 -9.32 -5.69
CA SER A 8 -4.75 -8.03 -4.98
C SER A 8 -3.31 -7.68 -4.59
N ILE A 9 -3.05 -6.38 -4.50
CA ILE A 9 -1.86 -5.81 -3.87
C ILE A 9 -2.33 -4.96 -2.70
N ASP A 10 -1.65 -5.11 -1.54
CA ASP A 10 -1.88 -4.29 -0.35
C ASP A 10 -0.73 -3.28 -0.18
N LEU A 11 -1.02 -2.00 -0.31
CA LEU A 11 -0.06 -0.91 -0.14
C LEU A 11 -0.19 -0.32 1.27
N PHE A 12 0.94 -0.01 1.90
CA PHE A 12 0.98 0.39 3.31
C PHE A 12 0.39 -0.67 4.23
N ALA A 13 0.74 -1.92 3.97
CA ALA A 13 0.05 -3.10 4.48
C ALA A 13 0.10 -3.25 6.02
N GLY A 14 1.07 -2.60 6.70
CA GLY A 14 1.24 -2.74 8.13
C GLY A 14 1.39 -4.21 8.54
N CYS A 15 0.59 -4.65 9.50
CA CYS A 15 0.53 -6.07 9.89
C CYS A 15 -0.48 -6.90 9.07
N GLY A 16 -0.97 -6.37 7.94
CA GLY A 16 -1.86 -7.07 7.03
C GLY A 16 -3.33 -7.11 7.47
N GLY A 17 -3.80 -6.08 8.19
CA GLY A 17 -5.18 -6.07 8.68
C GLY A 17 -6.21 -6.01 7.56
N LEU A 18 -5.97 -5.14 6.57
CA LEU A 18 -6.85 -4.98 5.43
C LEU A 18 -6.82 -6.24 4.53
N MET A 19 -5.62 -6.67 4.12
CA MET A 19 -5.41 -7.90 3.37
C MET A 19 -6.08 -9.10 4.03
N ASP A 20 -5.94 -9.28 5.34
CA ASP A 20 -6.50 -10.39 6.10
C ASP A 20 -8.03 -10.46 5.97
N GLY A 21 -8.69 -9.30 5.97
CA GLY A 21 -10.14 -9.20 5.74
C GLY A 21 -10.55 -9.71 4.35
N PHE A 22 -9.79 -9.36 3.32
CA PHE A 22 -10.04 -9.82 1.95
C PHE A 22 -9.79 -11.33 1.79
N GLU A 23 -8.67 -11.83 2.30
CA GLU A 23 -8.35 -13.27 2.27
C GLU A 23 -9.41 -14.14 2.98
N GLN A 24 -10.02 -13.66 4.07
CA GLN A 24 -11.10 -14.37 4.77
C GLN A 24 -12.31 -14.67 3.90
N SER A 25 -12.55 -13.89 2.85
CA SER A 25 -13.63 -14.16 1.90
C SER A 25 -13.38 -15.41 1.06
N GLY A 26 -12.15 -15.89 0.99
CA GLY A 26 -11.71 -16.98 0.12
C GLY A 26 -11.69 -16.62 -1.38
N ALA A 27 -12.04 -15.39 -1.72
CA ALA A 27 -12.13 -14.91 -3.11
C ALA A 27 -10.86 -14.21 -3.59
N PHE A 28 -9.96 -13.82 -2.69
CA PHE A 28 -8.76 -13.05 -3.02
C PHE A 28 -7.48 -13.90 -2.97
N ASP A 29 -6.47 -13.44 -3.70
CA ASP A 29 -5.08 -13.91 -3.71
C ASP A 29 -4.20 -12.68 -3.63
N THR A 30 -3.57 -12.47 -2.47
CA THR A 30 -2.67 -11.33 -2.24
C THR A 30 -1.34 -11.64 -2.89
N ILE A 31 -1.08 -11.07 -4.06
CA ILE A 31 0.16 -11.28 -4.82
C ILE A 31 1.34 -10.47 -4.29
N ALA A 32 1.09 -9.31 -3.70
CA ALA A 32 2.12 -8.51 -3.06
C ALA A 32 1.55 -7.68 -1.92
N ALA A 33 2.37 -7.39 -0.93
CA ALA A 33 2.10 -6.44 0.13
C ALA A 33 3.34 -5.56 0.36
N VAL A 34 3.17 -4.24 0.30
CA VAL A 34 4.25 -3.26 0.44
C VAL A 34 4.19 -2.61 1.81
N GLU A 35 5.26 -2.71 2.57
CA GLU A 35 5.41 -2.12 3.89
C GLU A 35 6.88 -1.76 4.14
N TRP A 36 7.16 -0.64 4.78
CA TRP A 36 8.54 -0.20 5.00
C TRP A 36 9.14 -0.65 6.33
N GLU A 37 8.30 -0.86 7.35
CA GLU A 37 8.77 -1.21 8.68
C GLU A 37 9.05 -2.71 8.83
N LYS A 38 10.21 -3.03 9.41
CA LYS A 38 10.69 -4.41 9.54
C LYS A 38 9.78 -5.30 10.39
N VAL A 39 9.25 -4.79 11.49
CA VAL A 39 8.43 -5.60 12.41
C VAL A 39 7.06 -5.92 11.82
N PRO A 40 6.31 -4.95 11.25
CA PRO A 40 5.10 -5.23 10.50
C PRO A 40 5.30 -6.23 9.36
N CYS A 41 6.35 -6.07 8.52
CA CYS A 41 6.66 -7.02 7.45
C CYS A 41 6.80 -8.45 7.97
N LYS A 42 7.56 -8.65 9.05
CA LYS A 42 7.75 -9.99 9.63
C LYS A 42 6.45 -10.61 10.15
N ASN A 43 5.58 -9.81 10.74
CA ASN A 43 4.25 -10.25 11.17
C ASN A 43 3.38 -10.65 9.98
N LEU A 44 3.45 -9.86 8.90
CA LEU A 44 2.72 -10.10 7.67
C LEU A 44 3.18 -11.39 6.97
N GLU A 45 4.50 -11.61 6.83
CA GLU A 45 5.06 -12.86 6.32
C GLU A 45 4.58 -14.09 7.11
N ASN A 46 4.64 -14.01 8.44
CA ASN A 46 4.18 -15.09 9.31
C ASN A 46 2.67 -15.36 9.11
N ARG A 47 1.86 -14.30 8.99
CA ARG A 47 0.43 -14.40 8.75
C ARG A 47 0.12 -15.05 7.41
N LEU A 48 0.79 -14.63 6.34
CA LEU A 48 0.65 -15.24 5.01
C LEU A 48 1.04 -16.72 5.04
N ARG A 49 2.13 -17.07 5.71
CA ARG A 49 2.61 -18.45 5.80
C ARG A 49 1.73 -19.33 6.69
N GLU A 50 1.46 -18.89 7.91
CA GLU A 50 0.83 -19.73 8.93
C GLU A 50 -0.69 -19.78 8.80
N LYS A 51 -1.34 -18.65 8.55
CA LYS A 51 -2.79 -18.55 8.46
C LYS A 51 -3.29 -18.86 7.06
N TRP A 52 -2.65 -18.28 6.03
CA TRP A 52 -3.12 -18.37 4.65
C TRP A 52 -2.39 -19.41 3.81
N GLN A 53 -1.37 -20.07 4.38
CA GLN A 53 -0.64 -21.21 3.80
C GLN A 53 0.13 -20.84 2.50
N TYR A 54 0.50 -19.57 2.31
CA TYR A 54 1.34 -19.14 1.21
C TYR A 54 2.78 -19.63 1.42
N GLN A 55 3.28 -20.48 0.51
CA GLN A 55 4.63 -21.02 0.58
C GLN A 55 5.69 -19.97 0.19
N ASP A 56 5.29 -18.99 -0.60
CA ASP A 56 6.06 -17.87 -1.12
C ASP A 56 5.82 -16.56 -0.34
N ALA A 57 5.42 -16.67 0.93
CA ALA A 57 5.06 -15.52 1.77
C ALA A 57 6.15 -14.44 1.84
N GLU A 58 7.44 -14.83 1.87
CA GLU A 58 8.57 -13.89 1.93
C GLU A 58 8.76 -13.13 0.62
N GLU A 59 8.43 -13.74 -0.53
CA GLU A 59 8.51 -13.10 -1.84
C GLU A 59 7.36 -12.10 -2.04
N ARG A 60 6.21 -12.34 -1.40
CA ARG A 60 5.01 -11.48 -1.49
C ARG A 60 5.10 -10.23 -0.63
N VAL A 61 5.94 -10.21 0.41
CA VAL A 61 6.09 -9.06 1.30
C VAL A 61 7.30 -8.24 0.89
N LEU A 62 7.04 -7.13 0.22
CA LEU A 62 8.06 -6.18 -0.19
C LEU A 62 8.31 -5.18 0.94
N ARG A 63 9.38 -5.40 1.72
CA ARG A 63 9.86 -4.40 2.67
C ARG A 63 10.60 -3.31 1.91
N PHE A 64 9.94 -2.17 1.67
CA PHE A 64 10.54 -1.10 0.88
C PHE A 64 9.85 0.26 1.11
N ASP A 65 10.56 1.36 0.83
CA ASP A 65 9.98 2.70 0.82
C ASP A 65 9.21 2.92 -0.49
N ILE A 66 7.90 3.01 -0.41
CA ILE A 66 7.00 3.20 -1.56
C ILE A 66 7.28 4.49 -2.36
N GLN A 67 7.92 5.50 -1.74
CA GLN A 67 8.28 6.75 -2.42
C GLN A 67 9.39 6.54 -3.46
N ARG A 68 10.21 5.50 -3.32
CA ARG A 68 11.21 5.07 -4.30
C ARG A 68 10.52 4.23 -5.40
N THR A 69 9.61 4.87 -6.08
CA THR A 69 8.61 4.22 -6.95
C THR A 69 9.21 3.40 -8.07
N GLU A 70 10.25 3.92 -8.76
CA GLU A 70 10.88 3.18 -9.88
C GLU A 70 11.55 1.88 -9.41
N GLU A 71 12.24 1.92 -8.27
CA GLU A 71 12.89 0.75 -7.69
C GLU A 71 11.84 -0.23 -7.16
N LEU A 72 10.78 0.25 -6.51
CA LEU A 72 9.66 -0.60 -6.09
C LEU A 72 9.05 -1.36 -7.27
N PHE A 73 8.97 -0.74 -8.44
CA PHE A 73 8.40 -1.39 -9.62
C PHE A 73 9.36 -2.39 -10.24
N LYS A 74 10.63 -2.01 -10.45
CA LYS A 74 11.61 -2.80 -11.19
C LYS A 74 12.42 -3.78 -10.34
N GLY A 75 12.40 -3.60 -9.02
CA GLY A 75 13.25 -4.32 -8.09
C GLY A 75 14.50 -3.54 -7.70
N TRP A 76 15.17 -4.01 -6.67
CA TRP A 76 16.38 -3.39 -6.13
C TRP A 76 17.41 -4.45 -5.72
N GLU A 77 18.68 -4.07 -5.76
CA GLU A 77 19.79 -4.94 -5.40
C GLU A 77 20.76 -4.25 -4.44
N ASN A 78 21.21 -5.01 -3.44
CA ASN A 78 22.23 -4.56 -2.49
C ASN A 78 21.91 -3.24 -1.75
N ASP A 79 20.62 -2.94 -1.54
CA ASP A 79 20.23 -1.80 -0.74
C ASP A 79 20.65 -2.01 0.72
N GLN A 80 21.26 -0.99 1.34
CA GLN A 80 21.81 -1.11 2.70
C GLN A 80 20.75 -1.36 3.76
N GLU A 81 19.53 -0.91 3.55
CA GLU A 81 18.42 -1.06 4.50
C GLU A 81 17.47 -2.20 4.10
N TYR A 82 17.17 -2.32 2.81
CA TYR A 82 16.11 -3.19 2.29
C TYR A 82 16.65 -4.47 1.61
N GLY A 83 17.96 -4.60 1.45
CA GLY A 83 18.59 -5.79 0.83
C GLY A 83 18.36 -5.85 -0.67
N SER A 84 17.82 -6.95 -1.16
CA SER A 84 17.50 -7.15 -2.59
C SER A 84 16.14 -7.82 -2.73
N SER A 85 15.37 -7.39 -3.72
CA SER A 85 14.10 -8.04 -4.07
C SER A 85 13.74 -7.78 -5.52
N VAL A 86 12.89 -8.63 -6.07
CA VAL A 86 12.19 -8.35 -7.32
C VAL A 86 11.18 -7.22 -7.09
N GLY A 87 10.85 -6.48 -8.14
CA GLY A 87 9.85 -5.42 -8.06
C GLY A 87 8.42 -5.92 -8.24
N LEU A 88 7.48 -5.01 -8.06
CA LEU A 88 6.07 -5.26 -8.31
C LEU A 88 5.80 -5.75 -9.75
N ASP A 89 6.53 -5.23 -10.75
CA ASP A 89 6.39 -5.64 -12.14
C ASP A 89 6.51 -7.16 -12.29
N GLN A 90 7.56 -7.75 -11.71
CA GLN A 90 7.81 -9.19 -11.80
C GLN A 90 6.76 -10.02 -11.07
N LEU A 91 6.30 -9.56 -9.88
CA LEU A 91 5.27 -10.27 -9.12
C LEU A 91 3.93 -10.26 -9.86
N ILE A 92 3.56 -9.11 -10.44
CA ILE A 92 2.34 -8.95 -11.23
C ILE A 92 2.40 -9.79 -12.51
N GLU A 93 3.54 -9.80 -13.21
CA GLU A 93 3.75 -10.62 -14.40
C GLU A 93 3.60 -12.12 -14.06
N ASN A 94 4.25 -12.60 -13.01
CA ASN A 94 4.15 -13.98 -12.54
C ASN A 94 2.70 -14.37 -12.21
N ALA A 95 1.93 -13.45 -11.63
CA ALA A 95 0.51 -13.62 -11.32
C ALA A 95 -0.41 -13.43 -12.55
N ARG A 96 0.12 -13.03 -13.71
CA ARG A 96 -0.63 -12.71 -14.94
C ARG A 96 -1.58 -11.52 -14.80
N GLY A 97 -1.17 -10.50 -14.07
CA GLY A 97 -1.88 -9.25 -13.87
C GLY A 97 -2.39 -9.03 -12.45
N ILE A 98 -3.09 -7.93 -12.25
CA ILE A 98 -3.71 -7.51 -11.00
C ILE A 98 -5.15 -7.10 -11.25
N ASP A 99 -6.03 -7.36 -10.28
CA ASP A 99 -7.44 -7.00 -10.37
C ASP A 99 -7.78 -5.83 -9.41
N VAL A 100 -7.17 -5.82 -8.21
CA VAL A 100 -7.50 -4.83 -7.17
C VAL A 100 -6.24 -4.35 -6.44
N VAL A 101 -6.14 -3.04 -6.22
CA VAL A 101 -5.20 -2.43 -5.28
C VAL A 101 -5.95 -2.01 -4.03
N ILE A 102 -5.49 -2.45 -2.86
CA ILE A 102 -6.00 -2.01 -1.57
C ILE A 102 -4.89 -1.29 -0.80
N GLY A 103 -5.24 -0.42 0.15
CA GLY A 103 -4.25 0.20 1.00
C GLY A 103 -4.75 1.40 1.77
N GLY A 104 -4.04 1.68 2.87
CA GLY A 104 -4.31 2.81 3.74
C GLY A 104 -3.05 3.63 4.00
N PRO A 105 -2.77 4.67 3.22
CA PRO A 105 -1.63 5.55 3.49
C PRO A 105 -1.69 6.12 4.91
N PRO A 106 -0.53 6.26 5.61
CA PRO A 106 -0.49 6.73 6.98
C PRO A 106 -1.21 8.06 7.17
N CYS A 107 -2.13 8.08 8.12
CA CYS A 107 -2.96 9.23 8.44
C CYS A 107 -2.40 10.08 9.60
N GLN A 108 -1.18 9.82 10.05
CA GLN A 108 -0.63 10.51 11.23
C GLN A 108 -0.63 12.03 11.09
N ALA A 109 -0.47 12.55 9.89
CA ALA A 109 -0.60 13.97 9.58
C ALA A 109 -2.06 14.48 9.69
N TYR A 110 -3.07 13.62 9.56
CA TYR A 110 -4.48 13.99 9.57
C TYR A 110 -5.21 13.62 10.86
N SER A 111 -4.63 12.74 11.69
CA SER A 111 -5.25 12.31 12.93
C SER A 111 -5.20 13.42 14.00
N ILE A 112 -6.19 13.43 14.91
CA ILE A 112 -6.23 14.37 16.04
C ILE A 112 -4.97 14.23 16.90
N ALA A 113 -4.48 12.99 17.10
CA ALA A 113 -3.26 12.72 17.86
C ALA A 113 -1.99 13.24 17.17
N GLY A 114 -1.93 13.21 15.83
CA GLY A 114 -0.84 13.78 15.05
C GLY A 114 -0.82 15.31 15.13
N ARG A 115 -1.97 15.95 15.07
CA ARG A 115 -2.11 17.43 15.15
C ARG A 115 -1.64 18.00 16.51
N VAL A 116 -1.81 17.26 17.60
CA VAL A 116 -1.40 17.70 18.95
C VAL A 116 0.11 17.63 19.17
N ARG A 117 0.83 16.80 18.39
CA ARG A 117 2.28 16.61 18.51
C ARG A 117 3.13 17.47 17.58
N ASP A 118 2.50 18.16 16.63
CA ASP A 118 3.21 18.91 15.60
C ASP A 118 3.28 20.40 15.95
N GLU A 119 4.41 20.82 16.51
CA GLU A 119 4.71 22.23 16.85
C GLU A 119 4.91 23.13 15.62
N PHE A 120 5.10 22.57 14.42
CA PHE A 120 5.45 23.31 13.19
C PHE A 120 4.35 23.34 12.12
N GLY A 121 3.18 22.78 12.40
CA GLY A 121 2.05 22.77 11.50
C GLY A 121 2.28 21.86 10.26
N MET A 122 1.31 21.06 9.95
CA MET A 122 1.28 19.97 8.96
C MET A 122 1.75 20.29 7.53
N LYS A 123 2.08 21.56 7.22
CA LYS A 123 2.36 22.03 5.85
C LYS A 123 3.56 21.35 5.17
N ASN A 124 4.52 20.84 5.95
CA ASN A 124 5.76 20.26 5.41
C ASN A 124 5.93 18.77 5.75
N ASP A 125 4.90 18.11 6.26
CA ASP A 125 4.98 16.67 6.54
C ASP A 125 4.84 15.88 5.23
N TYR A 126 5.92 15.20 4.82
CA TYR A 126 5.96 14.39 3.60
C TYR A 126 4.86 13.31 3.56
N ARG A 127 4.38 12.88 4.74
CA ARG A 127 3.30 11.89 4.86
C ARG A 127 1.97 12.38 4.31
N ASN A 128 1.79 13.70 4.16
CA ASN A 128 0.62 14.27 3.50
C ASN A 128 0.50 13.88 2.03
N TYR A 129 1.62 13.48 1.41
CA TYR A 129 1.72 13.19 -0.01
C TYR A 129 1.96 11.71 -0.32
N LEU A 130 1.94 10.82 0.69
CA LEU A 130 2.09 9.38 0.47
C LEU A 130 0.97 8.77 -0.40
N PHE A 131 -0.19 9.42 -0.47
CA PHE A 131 -1.25 9.03 -1.41
C PHE A 131 -0.81 9.14 -2.88
N GLU A 132 0.14 10.04 -3.21
CA GLU A 132 0.70 10.16 -4.57
C GLU A 132 1.42 8.87 -4.99
N SER A 133 2.10 8.20 -4.04
CA SER A 133 2.72 6.90 -4.32
C SER A 133 1.68 5.81 -4.60
N TYR A 134 0.53 5.87 -3.91
CA TYR A 134 -0.61 4.99 -4.19
C TYR A 134 -1.13 5.22 -5.61
N ILE A 135 -1.32 6.48 -6.01
CA ILE A 135 -1.80 6.86 -7.34
C ILE A 135 -0.85 6.37 -8.43
N LYS A 136 0.47 6.52 -8.26
CA LYS A 136 1.46 6.01 -9.23
C LYS A 136 1.33 4.50 -9.47
N VAL A 137 0.99 3.73 -8.44
CA VAL A 137 0.72 2.29 -8.60
C VAL A 137 -0.53 2.06 -9.44
N LEU A 138 -1.60 2.85 -9.22
CA LEU A 138 -2.82 2.76 -10.04
C LEU A 138 -2.57 3.12 -11.51
N GLU A 139 -1.86 4.21 -11.76
CA GLU A 139 -1.52 4.68 -13.11
C GLU A 139 -0.73 3.64 -13.92
N LEU A 140 0.22 2.97 -13.24
CA LEU A 140 1.08 2.00 -13.90
C LEU A 140 0.35 0.69 -14.19
N PHE A 141 -0.34 0.14 -13.19
CA PHE A 141 -0.89 -1.21 -13.30
C PHE A 141 -2.36 -1.26 -13.72
N LYS A 142 -3.08 -0.14 -13.66
CA LYS A 142 -4.48 0.02 -14.10
C LYS A 142 -5.38 -1.12 -13.62
N PRO A 143 -5.50 -1.33 -12.30
CA PRO A 143 -6.37 -2.38 -11.75
C PRO A 143 -7.83 -2.12 -12.10
N THR A 144 -8.67 -3.17 -12.06
CA THR A 144 -10.11 -3.04 -12.29
C THR A 144 -10.80 -2.22 -11.20
N ALA A 145 -10.27 -2.26 -9.97
CA ALA A 145 -10.77 -1.50 -8.83
C ALA A 145 -9.66 -1.20 -7.83
N PHE A 146 -9.90 -0.24 -6.96
CA PHE A 146 -9.04 0.05 -5.82
C PHE A 146 -9.86 0.38 -4.57
N ILE A 147 -9.24 0.20 -3.41
CA ILE A 147 -9.81 0.56 -2.11
C ILE A 147 -8.78 1.37 -1.33
N PHE A 148 -9.10 2.64 -1.14
CA PHE A 148 -8.28 3.59 -0.39
C PHE A 148 -8.88 3.77 1.02
N GLU A 149 -8.24 3.19 2.03
CA GLU A 149 -8.66 3.27 3.43
C GLU A 149 -8.01 4.46 4.13
N ASN A 150 -8.75 5.17 4.95
CA ASN A 150 -8.17 6.18 5.82
C ASN A 150 -9.07 6.48 7.03
N VAL A 151 -8.55 7.23 8.01
CA VAL A 151 -9.32 7.62 9.20
C VAL A 151 -10.27 8.77 8.90
N PRO A 152 -11.40 8.91 9.66
CA PRO A 152 -12.35 10.03 9.48
C PRO A 152 -11.71 11.41 9.55
N GLY A 153 -10.56 11.56 10.21
CA GLY A 153 -9.83 12.83 10.32
C GLY A 153 -9.41 13.42 8.97
N ILE A 154 -9.25 12.59 7.92
CA ILE A 154 -8.90 13.04 6.56
C ILE A 154 -9.96 14.00 5.99
N LEU A 155 -11.23 13.81 6.33
CA LEU A 155 -12.34 14.64 5.84
C LEU A 155 -12.26 16.10 6.30
N SER A 156 -11.58 16.36 7.41
CA SER A 156 -11.42 17.71 7.98
C SER A 156 -9.99 18.25 7.88
N ALA A 157 -9.07 17.48 7.33
CA ALA A 157 -7.68 17.86 7.24
C ALA A 157 -7.43 18.87 6.10
N LYS A 158 -6.68 19.93 6.42
CA LYS A 158 -6.29 20.99 5.47
C LYS A 158 -4.81 21.28 5.68
N PRO A 159 -3.89 20.58 4.99
CA PRO A 159 -2.45 20.85 5.09
C PRO A 159 -2.05 22.21 4.47
N GLY A 160 -2.97 22.85 3.75
CA GLY A 160 -2.88 24.19 3.17
C GLY A 160 -4.24 24.86 3.21
N ASP A 161 -4.61 25.54 2.14
CA ASP A 161 -5.88 26.27 2.03
C ASP A 161 -7.03 25.36 1.57
N ARG A 162 -6.74 24.17 1.00
CA ARG A 162 -7.72 23.23 0.48
C ARG A 162 -7.85 21.98 1.35
N PRO A 163 -9.04 21.37 1.45
CA PRO A 163 -9.20 20.06 2.07
C PRO A 163 -8.35 19.01 1.32
N ILE A 164 -7.64 18.16 2.07
CA ILE A 164 -6.82 17.09 1.46
C ILE A 164 -7.67 16.09 0.69
N ILE A 165 -8.91 15.86 1.15
CA ILE A 165 -9.81 14.91 0.47
C ILE A 165 -10.16 15.38 -0.95
N ASP A 166 -10.31 16.69 -1.17
CA ASP A 166 -10.58 17.24 -2.50
C ASP A 166 -9.38 17.02 -3.43
N ILE A 167 -8.16 17.19 -2.91
CA ILE A 167 -6.92 16.96 -3.66
C ILE A 167 -6.80 15.49 -4.05
N ILE A 168 -7.05 14.59 -3.10
CA ILE A 168 -7.00 13.13 -3.33
C ILE A 168 -8.05 12.72 -4.37
N GLN A 169 -9.29 13.22 -4.28
CA GLN A 169 -10.34 12.92 -5.25
C GLN A 169 -9.98 13.40 -6.66
N GLU A 170 -9.52 14.63 -6.79
CA GLU A 170 -9.05 15.17 -8.08
C GLU A 170 -7.93 14.30 -8.67
N SER A 171 -6.96 13.91 -7.83
CA SER A 171 -5.86 13.06 -8.30
C SER A 171 -6.34 11.67 -8.74
N PHE A 172 -7.36 11.09 -8.11
CA PHE A 172 -7.97 9.84 -8.58
C PHE A 172 -8.74 10.03 -9.89
N ASP A 173 -9.47 11.14 -10.04
CA ASP A 173 -10.21 11.44 -11.27
C ASP A 173 -9.28 11.62 -12.48
N GLU A 174 -8.06 12.11 -12.26
CA GLU A 174 -7.03 12.28 -13.29
C GLU A 174 -6.40 10.95 -13.74
N THR A 175 -6.47 9.90 -12.94
CA THR A 175 -5.91 8.58 -13.31
C THR A 175 -6.78 7.79 -14.29
N GLY A 176 -8.03 8.18 -14.54
CA GLY A 176 -8.98 7.56 -15.48
C GLY A 176 -9.79 6.43 -14.91
#